data_c9b1d701ea0cad26a815b49d259c623e
#
_entry.id   c9b1d701ea0cad26a815b49d259c623e
#
_cell.length_a   1.000
_cell.length_b   1.000
_cell.length_c   1.000
_cell.angle_alpha   90.00
_cell.angle_beta   90.00
_cell.angle_gamma   90.00
#
_symmetry.space_group_name_H-M   'P 1'
#
loop_
_entity.id
_entity.type
_entity.pdbx_description
1 polymer ?
#
loop_
_entity_poly.entity_id
_entity_poly.type
_entity_poly.pdbx_seq_one_letter_code
_entity_poly.pdbx_strand_id
1 'polypeptide(L)'
;EIDKTSSDYKGDTSSALLEVLDPEQNSHFNDHYVELPQDLSEVLFIATANDIQGIPRPLLDRMEVIEISGYTENEKEHIAKEHLIPKQMEENGIEKGKLTIQTAALKKIINNYTKEAGVRNLERTIGQICRKTARLIMEEDKKKVTVTSKNLSDFLGKEHFNYLMANKKDEIGISRGLAWTQVGGDTLQIEVNVMPGKGELMLTGQLGDVMKESAQAGITYIRSIASDYKVEPEFFQENDIHVHIPEGAVPKDGPSAGITMATAMLSAIIGREVRADVAMTGEITLRGHVLPIGGLKEKLLAAKYAKIKQVLVPKDNKP
;
A
#
# COMPACT_ATOMS: atom_id res chain seq x y z
N GLU A 1 -18.91 9.08 3.82
CA GLU A 1 -17.79 8.39 4.49
C GLU A 1 -18.29 7.84 5.83
N ILE A 2 -18.92 6.68 5.77
CA ILE A 2 -19.60 6.05 6.91
C ILE A 2 -18.61 5.54 7.98
N ASP A 3 -17.39 5.26 7.59
CA ASP A 3 -16.26 4.85 8.45
C ASP A 3 -15.76 5.98 9.38
N LYS A 4 -16.16 7.23 9.11
CA LYS A 4 -15.77 8.40 9.91
C LYS A 4 -16.88 8.92 10.82
N THR A 5 -17.98 8.19 10.91
CA THR A 5 -19.04 8.53 11.86
C THR A 5 -18.58 8.22 13.28
N SER A 6 -18.73 9.18 14.18
CA SER A 6 -18.36 9.03 15.59
C SER A 6 -19.62 8.95 16.46
N SER A 7 -19.53 8.17 17.51
CA SER A 7 -20.46 8.26 18.64
C SER A 7 -19.90 9.28 19.65
N ASP A 8 -20.70 10.24 20.04
CA ASP A 8 -20.37 11.20 21.10
C ASP A 8 -21.51 11.27 22.13
N TYR A 9 -21.35 12.14 23.14
CA TYR A 9 -22.38 12.31 24.18
C TYR A 9 -23.72 12.87 23.64
N LYS A 10 -23.79 13.30 22.39
CA LYS A 10 -25.02 13.79 21.72
C LYS A 10 -25.76 12.71 20.96
N GLY A 11 -25.17 11.56 20.75
CA GLY A 11 -25.79 10.44 20.08
C GLY A 11 -24.81 9.55 19.32
N ASP A 12 -25.32 8.43 18.85
CA ASP A 12 -24.61 7.46 18.02
C ASP A 12 -25.20 7.46 16.61
N THR A 13 -24.46 8.01 15.66
CA THR A 13 -24.86 8.05 14.26
C THR A 13 -25.04 6.63 13.68
N SER A 14 -24.28 5.66 14.16
CA SER A 14 -24.39 4.28 13.70
C SER A 14 -25.74 3.66 14.08
N SER A 15 -26.25 3.97 15.26
CA SER A 15 -27.57 3.49 15.70
C SER A 15 -28.71 4.09 14.85
N ALA A 16 -28.64 5.38 14.49
CA ALA A 16 -29.62 5.98 13.59
C ALA A 16 -29.58 5.36 12.18
N LEU A 17 -28.37 5.05 11.67
CA LEU A 17 -28.23 4.38 10.38
C LEU A 17 -28.75 2.94 10.38
N LEU A 18 -28.72 2.25 11.53
CA LEU A 18 -29.34 0.93 11.64
C LEU A 18 -30.84 0.96 11.40
N GLU A 19 -31.52 1.97 11.94
CA GLU A 19 -32.96 2.17 11.72
C GLU A 19 -33.28 2.54 10.26
N VAL A 20 -32.49 3.43 9.67
CA VAL A 20 -32.62 3.87 8.27
C VAL A 20 -32.43 2.72 7.29
N LEU A 21 -31.46 1.83 7.54
CA LEU A 21 -31.09 0.75 6.62
C LEU A 21 -31.87 -0.55 6.87
N ASP A 22 -32.66 -0.63 7.93
CA ASP A 22 -33.45 -1.81 8.25
C ASP A 22 -34.78 -1.80 7.47
N PRO A 23 -35.01 -2.73 6.53
CA PRO A 23 -36.23 -2.75 5.74
C PRO A 23 -37.50 -3.02 6.57
N GLU A 24 -37.38 -3.55 7.79
CA GLU A 24 -38.54 -3.76 8.68
C GLU A 24 -38.94 -2.50 9.44
N GLN A 25 -38.02 -1.53 9.58
CA GLN A 25 -38.24 -0.31 10.37
C GLN A 25 -38.30 0.97 9.53
N ASN A 26 -37.61 1.01 8.38
CA ASN A 26 -37.40 2.22 7.61
C ASN A 26 -38.66 2.79 6.95
N SER A 27 -39.77 2.02 6.85
CA SER A 27 -41.06 2.51 6.38
C SER A 27 -41.73 3.45 7.36
N HIS A 28 -41.30 3.47 8.61
CA HIS A 28 -41.83 4.33 9.67
C HIS A 28 -40.70 5.12 10.36
N PHE A 29 -39.63 5.44 9.62
CA PHE A 29 -38.52 6.22 10.15
C PHE A 29 -39.00 7.56 10.68
N ASN A 30 -38.72 7.88 11.93
CA ASN A 30 -39.11 9.13 12.57
C ASN A 30 -37.91 10.09 12.64
N ASP A 31 -38.00 11.18 11.87
CA ASP A 31 -36.99 12.25 11.97
C ASP A 31 -37.13 12.98 13.30
N HIS A 32 -36.14 12.94 14.16
CA HIS A 32 -36.13 13.50 15.50
C HIS A 32 -36.13 15.04 15.53
N TYR A 33 -35.88 15.70 14.40
CA TYR A 33 -35.90 17.16 14.30
C TYR A 33 -37.26 17.67 13.83
N VAL A 34 -37.82 17.01 12.80
CA VAL A 34 -39.12 17.41 12.21
C VAL A 34 -40.29 16.74 12.92
N GLU A 35 -40.04 15.64 13.63
CA GLU A 35 -41.04 14.80 14.32
C GLU A 35 -42.14 14.28 13.39
N LEU A 36 -41.82 14.05 12.13
CA LEU A 36 -42.71 13.47 11.14
C LEU A 36 -42.20 12.12 10.67
N PRO A 37 -43.06 11.09 10.61
CA PRO A 37 -42.67 9.81 10.05
C PRO A 37 -42.40 9.93 8.55
N GLN A 38 -41.34 9.30 8.11
CA GLN A 38 -40.91 9.24 6.71
C GLN A 38 -40.84 7.77 6.28
N ASP A 39 -41.39 7.48 5.12
CA ASP A 39 -41.26 6.17 4.50
C ASP A 39 -39.98 6.14 3.63
N LEU A 40 -38.99 5.37 4.05
CA LEU A 40 -37.70 5.20 3.35
C LEU A 40 -37.63 3.86 2.64
N SER A 41 -38.70 3.07 2.56
CA SER A 41 -38.68 1.71 1.99
C SER A 41 -38.33 1.67 0.51
N GLU A 42 -38.61 2.71 -0.26
CA GLU A 42 -38.29 2.82 -1.68
C GLU A 42 -36.99 3.60 -1.95
N VAL A 43 -36.19 3.89 -0.91
CA VAL A 43 -34.95 4.65 -1.05
C VAL A 43 -33.76 3.72 -1.26
N LEU A 44 -32.97 3.97 -2.33
CA LEU A 44 -31.69 3.32 -2.52
C LEU A 44 -30.59 4.08 -1.76
N PHE A 45 -29.97 3.43 -0.78
CA PHE A 45 -28.88 3.99 -0.01
C PHE A 45 -27.53 3.58 -0.60
N ILE A 46 -26.66 4.57 -0.85
CA ILE A 46 -25.27 4.34 -1.30
C ILE A 46 -24.34 5.00 -0.29
N ALA A 47 -23.56 4.19 0.41
CA ALA A 47 -22.55 4.65 1.34
C ALA A 47 -21.13 4.48 0.76
N THR A 48 -20.22 5.36 1.17
CA THR A 48 -18.80 5.26 0.84
C THR A 48 -17.97 5.14 2.11
N ALA A 49 -16.89 4.39 2.04
CA ALA A 49 -15.92 4.23 3.13
C ALA A 49 -14.52 4.07 2.58
N ASN A 50 -13.53 4.43 3.38
CA ASN A 50 -12.12 4.18 3.09
C ASN A 50 -11.60 2.94 3.81
N ASP A 51 -12.19 2.62 4.96
CA ASP A 51 -11.81 1.50 5.80
C ASP A 51 -13.06 0.76 6.30
N ILE A 52 -13.16 -0.51 5.92
CA ILE A 52 -14.26 -1.38 6.35
C ILE A 52 -14.19 -1.71 7.84
N GLN A 53 -12.99 -1.70 8.44
CA GLN A 53 -12.81 -2.02 9.86
C GLN A 53 -13.38 -0.93 10.78
N GLY A 54 -13.49 0.30 10.28
CA GLY A 54 -14.11 1.42 10.99
C GLY A 54 -15.64 1.36 11.04
N ILE A 55 -16.28 0.42 10.33
CA ILE A 55 -17.72 0.30 10.25
C ILE A 55 -18.20 -0.80 11.21
N PRO A 56 -19.18 -0.51 12.11
CA PRO A 56 -19.76 -1.51 12.99
C PRO A 56 -20.35 -2.70 12.22
N ARG A 57 -20.09 -3.92 12.69
CA ARG A 57 -20.59 -5.15 12.06
C ARG A 57 -22.10 -5.15 11.78
N PRO A 58 -22.96 -4.70 12.70
CA PRO A 58 -24.40 -4.66 12.44
C PRO A 58 -24.82 -3.80 11.23
N LEU A 59 -24.02 -2.77 10.90
CA LEU A 59 -24.23 -1.99 9.68
C LEU A 59 -23.76 -2.74 8.44
N LEU A 60 -22.61 -3.39 8.52
CA LEU A 60 -22.08 -4.19 7.40
C LEU A 60 -23.02 -5.33 7.02
N ASP A 61 -23.67 -5.96 8.00
CA ASP A 61 -24.64 -7.04 7.76
C ASP A 61 -25.87 -6.60 6.95
N ARG A 62 -26.14 -5.29 6.88
CA ARG A 62 -27.25 -4.68 6.13
C ARG A 62 -26.83 -4.08 4.79
N MET A 63 -25.56 -4.20 4.43
CA MET A 63 -24.99 -3.59 3.22
C MET A 63 -24.35 -4.63 2.32
N GLU A 64 -24.48 -4.40 1.02
CA GLU A 64 -23.62 -5.08 0.05
C GLU A 64 -22.31 -4.31 -0.06
N VAL A 65 -21.20 -4.97 0.24
CA VAL A 65 -19.86 -4.37 0.19
C VAL A 65 -19.26 -4.56 -1.20
N ILE A 66 -19.01 -3.45 -1.89
CA ILE A 66 -18.34 -3.43 -3.19
C ILE A 66 -16.95 -2.81 -3.03
N GLU A 67 -15.92 -3.64 -3.11
CA GLU A 67 -14.54 -3.17 -3.02
C GLU A 67 -14.08 -2.54 -4.34
N ILE A 68 -13.66 -1.27 -4.29
CA ILE A 68 -13.06 -0.56 -5.43
C ILE A 68 -11.56 -0.48 -5.21
N SER A 69 -10.81 -1.32 -5.93
CA SER A 69 -9.35 -1.31 -5.89
C SER A 69 -8.76 -0.05 -6.54
N GLY A 70 -7.52 0.27 -6.16
CA GLY A 70 -6.76 1.36 -6.80
C GLY A 70 -6.49 1.12 -8.29
N TYR A 71 -6.16 2.20 -9.00
CA TYR A 71 -5.81 2.15 -10.41
C TYR A 71 -4.38 1.66 -10.63
N THR A 72 -4.20 0.85 -11.68
CA THR A 72 -2.88 0.48 -12.20
C THR A 72 -2.22 1.66 -12.94
N GLU A 73 -0.90 1.58 -13.18
CA GLU A 73 -0.18 2.61 -13.97
C GLU A 73 -0.84 2.84 -15.34
N ASN A 74 -1.24 1.76 -16.01
CA ASN A 74 -1.86 1.83 -17.32
C ASN A 74 -3.22 2.54 -17.27
N GLU A 75 -4.05 2.20 -16.29
CA GLU A 75 -5.32 2.89 -16.06
C GLU A 75 -5.11 4.38 -15.72
N LYS A 76 -4.15 4.70 -14.84
CA LYS A 76 -3.79 6.08 -14.53
C LYS A 76 -3.28 6.84 -15.75
N GLU A 77 -2.52 6.18 -16.63
CA GLU A 77 -2.04 6.78 -17.89
C GLU A 77 -3.22 7.15 -18.80
N HIS A 78 -4.19 6.23 -18.97
CA HIS A 78 -5.39 6.48 -19.77
C HIS A 78 -6.26 7.57 -19.16
N ILE A 79 -6.56 7.51 -17.88
CA ILE A 79 -7.33 8.53 -17.14
C ILE A 79 -6.67 9.90 -17.29
N ALA A 80 -5.34 9.97 -17.16
CA ALA A 80 -4.61 11.22 -17.28
C ALA A 80 -4.71 11.81 -18.70
N LYS A 81 -4.54 11.00 -19.73
CA LYS A 81 -4.58 11.44 -21.13
C LYS A 81 -5.97 11.86 -21.56
N GLU A 82 -6.98 11.09 -21.22
CA GLU A 82 -8.34 11.26 -21.71
C GLU A 82 -9.14 12.29 -20.91
N HIS A 83 -8.84 12.42 -19.60
CA HIS A 83 -9.64 13.25 -18.70
C HIS A 83 -8.83 14.33 -17.98
N LEU A 84 -7.73 13.99 -17.28
CA LEU A 84 -7.09 14.94 -16.38
C LEU A 84 -6.32 16.05 -17.11
N ILE A 85 -5.56 15.69 -18.14
CA ILE A 85 -4.78 16.67 -18.91
C ILE A 85 -5.71 17.65 -19.64
N PRO A 86 -6.74 17.22 -20.40
CA PRO A 86 -7.68 18.14 -21.02
C PRO A 86 -8.38 19.05 -20.00
N LYS A 87 -8.87 18.50 -18.91
CA LYS A 87 -9.53 19.25 -17.82
C LYS A 87 -8.60 20.32 -17.24
N GLN A 88 -7.38 19.93 -16.86
CA GLN A 88 -6.41 20.85 -16.27
C GLN A 88 -5.89 21.91 -17.26
N MET A 89 -5.84 21.61 -18.55
CA MET A 89 -5.54 22.61 -19.58
C MET A 89 -6.67 23.66 -19.68
N GLU A 90 -7.92 23.22 -19.70
CA GLU A 90 -9.09 24.10 -19.73
C GLU A 90 -9.16 25.00 -18.48
N GLU A 91 -9.05 24.42 -17.29
CA GLU A 91 -9.06 25.14 -16.01
C GLU A 91 -7.94 26.19 -15.89
N ASN A 92 -6.81 25.99 -16.57
CA ASN A 92 -5.67 26.92 -16.56
C ASN A 92 -5.56 27.78 -17.86
N GLY A 93 -6.59 27.79 -18.70
CA GLY A 93 -6.64 28.64 -19.90
C GLY A 93 -5.63 28.28 -21.00
N ILE A 94 -5.20 27.02 -21.08
CA ILE A 94 -4.25 26.55 -22.09
C ILE A 94 -5.00 25.95 -23.26
N GLU A 95 -4.86 26.56 -24.44
CA GLU A 95 -5.46 26.07 -25.66
C GLU A 95 -4.91 24.70 -26.10
N LYS A 96 -5.77 23.90 -26.76
CA LYS A 96 -5.36 22.63 -27.34
C LYS A 96 -4.13 22.77 -28.23
N GLY A 97 -3.14 21.91 -28.05
CA GLY A 97 -1.89 21.90 -28.81
C GLY A 97 -0.77 22.75 -28.22
N LYS A 98 -1.03 23.67 -27.31
CA LYS A 98 0.01 24.48 -26.64
C LYS A 98 0.79 23.71 -25.58
N LEU A 99 0.22 22.67 -24.96
CA LEU A 99 0.91 21.77 -24.04
C LEU A 99 0.87 20.34 -24.59
N THR A 100 2.00 19.66 -24.51
CA THR A 100 2.12 18.22 -24.77
C THR A 100 2.92 17.56 -23.65
N ILE A 101 2.34 16.59 -22.94
CA ILE A 101 3.04 15.75 -21.97
C ILE A 101 3.33 14.41 -22.65
N GLN A 102 4.60 14.10 -22.83
CA GLN A 102 5.00 12.81 -23.44
C GLN A 102 4.64 11.64 -22.52
N THR A 103 4.31 10.49 -23.12
CA THR A 103 3.96 9.27 -22.37
C THR A 103 5.05 8.87 -21.38
N ALA A 104 6.33 8.98 -21.75
CA ALA A 104 7.44 8.69 -20.84
C ALA A 104 7.50 9.66 -19.64
N ALA A 105 7.15 10.93 -19.84
CA ALA A 105 7.05 11.90 -18.76
C ALA A 105 5.85 11.59 -17.86
N LEU A 106 4.70 11.25 -18.45
CA LEU A 106 3.49 10.89 -17.69
C LEU A 106 3.71 9.67 -16.80
N LYS A 107 4.33 8.62 -17.33
CA LYS A 107 4.72 7.44 -16.54
C LYS A 107 5.67 7.82 -15.40
N LYS A 108 6.61 8.71 -15.64
CA LYS A 108 7.53 9.20 -14.61
C LYS A 108 6.79 10.04 -13.56
N ILE A 109 5.78 10.83 -13.94
CA ILE A 109 4.92 11.54 -12.98
C ILE A 109 4.20 10.53 -12.08
N ILE A 110 3.55 9.54 -12.65
CA ILE A 110 2.81 8.51 -11.92
C ILE A 110 3.71 7.76 -10.93
N ASN A 111 4.93 7.40 -11.34
CA ASN A 111 5.80 6.54 -10.54
C ASN A 111 6.71 7.29 -9.56
N ASN A 112 7.16 8.51 -9.91
CA ASN A 112 8.21 9.19 -9.15
C ASN A 112 7.74 10.48 -8.47
N TYR A 113 6.57 11.02 -8.85
CA TYR A 113 6.04 12.24 -8.24
C TYR A 113 4.72 12.03 -7.50
N THR A 114 4.02 10.91 -7.77
CA THR A 114 2.77 10.57 -7.08
C THR A 114 2.83 9.15 -6.53
N LYS A 115 2.32 8.97 -5.31
CA LYS A 115 2.14 7.66 -4.68
C LYS A 115 0.75 7.64 -4.06
N GLU A 116 -0.20 7.00 -4.75
CA GLU A 116 -1.61 6.99 -4.35
C GLU A 116 -2.35 5.84 -5.04
N ALA A 117 -3.43 5.35 -4.42
CA ALA A 117 -4.32 4.36 -5.05
C ALA A 117 -5.17 4.99 -6.17
N GLY A 118 -5.65 6.21 -5.96
CA GLY A 118 -6.44 6.99 -6.91
C GLY A 118 -5.61 7.84 -7.88
N VAL A 119 -6.17 8.99 -8.29
CA VAL A 119 -5.58 9.93 -9.25
C VAL A 119 -5.62 11.40 -8.79
N ARG A 120 -5.94 11.68 -7.52
CA ARG A 120 -6.06 13.05 -7.01
C ARG A 120 -4.74 13.82 -7.00
N ASN A 121 -3.67 13.17 -6.56
CA ASN A 121 -2.34 13.78 -6.58
C ASN A 121 -1.80 13.89 -8.00
N LEU A 122 -2.11 12.94 -8.87
CA LEU A 122 -1.79 12.99 -10.29
C LEU A 122 -2.45 14.20 -10.94
N GLU A 123 -3.74 14.45 -10.68
CA GLU A 123 -4.46 15.61 -11.17
C GLU A 123 -3.82 16.91 -10.67
N ARG A 124 -3.52 17.02 -9.37
CA ARG A 124 -2.84 18.20 -8.78
C ARG A 124 -1.46 18.44 -9.41
N THR A 125 -0.72 17.38 -9.67
CA THR A 125 0.61 17.45 -10.29
C THR A 125 0.53 17.87 -11.75
N ILE A 126 -0.45 17.38 -12.51
CA ILE A 126 -0.74 17.85 -13.88
C ILE A 126 -1.15 19.31 -13.85
N GLY A 127 -2.02 19.73 -12.91
CA GLY A 127 -2.39 21.14 -12.73
C GLY A 127 -1.19 22.04 -12.41
N GLN A 128 -0.20 21.55 -11.66
CA GLN A 128 1.04 22.30 -11.43
C GLN A 128 1.84 22.50 -12.73
N ILE A 129 1.92 21.47 -13.57
CA ILE A 129 2.55 21.58 -14.91
C ILE A 129 1.78 22.57 -15.77
N CYS A 130 0.46 22.52 -15.77
CA CYS A 130 -0.38 23.46 -16.53
C CYS A 130 -0.15 24.91 -16.07
N ARG A 131 -0.15 25.18 -14.77
CA ARG A 131 0.12 26.55 -14.26
C ARG A 131 1.49 27.07 -14.67
N LYS A 132 2.55 26.27 -14.57
CA LYS A 132 3.87 26.66 -15.05
C LYS A 132 3.93 26.84 -16.56
N THR A 133 3.21 26.02 -17.32
CA THR A 133 3.08 26.16 -18.77
C THR A 133 2.39 27.47 -19.16
N ALA A 134 1.27 27.80 -18.51
CA ALA A 134 0.58 29.07 -18.75
C ALA A 134 1.50 30.26 -18.49
N ARG A 135 2.28 30.22 -17.41
CA ARG A 135 3.28 31.25 -17.11
C ARG A 135 4.34 31.36 -18.20
N LEU A 136 4.91 30.26 -18.70
CA LEU A 136 5.91 30.25 -19.77
C LEU A 136 5.34 30.80 -21.09
N ILE A 137 4.07 30.53 -21.39
CA ILE A 137 3.40 31.08 -22.58
C ILE A 137 3.21 32.59 -22.46
N MET A 138 2.83 33.07 -21.25
CA MET A 138 2.55 34.51 -21.05
C MET A 138 3.81 35.36 -20.88
N GLU A 139 4.82 34.85 -20.15
CA GLU A 139 6.04 35.61 -19.82
C GLU A 139 7.14 35.48 -20.90
N GLU A 140 7.25 34.30 -21.52
CA GLU A 140 8.34 33.98 -22.47
C GLU A 140 7.85 33.85 -23.92
N ASP A 141 6.58 34.16 -24.20
CA ASP A 141 5.95 34.09 -25.53
C ASP A 141 6.14 32.75 -26.25
N LYS A 142 6.20 31.66 -25.45
CA LYS A 142 6.35 30.29 -25.99
C LYS A 142 5.07 29.84 -26.67
N LYS A 143 5.14 29.56 -27.96
CA LYS A 143 4.00 29.07 -28.73
C LYS A 143 3.54 27.66 -28.34
N LYS A 144 4.47 26.83 -27.87
CA LYS A 144 4.21 25.44 -27.48
C LYS A 144 5.21 24.99 -26.42
N VAL A 145 4.73 24.21 -25.41
CA VAL A 145 5.53 23.59 -24.36
C VAL A 145 5.41 22.10 -24.47
N THR A 146 6.54 21.39 -24.46
CA THR A 146 6.58 19.93 -24.45
C THR A 146 7.27 19.46 -23.18
N VAL A 147 6.55 18.70 -22.37
CA VAL A 147 7.05 18.09 -21.13
C VAL A 147 7.57 16.70 -21.43
N THR A 148 8.83 16.48 -21.15
CA THR A 148 9.58 15.24 -21.37
C THR A 148 10.10 14.71 -20.04
N SER A 149 10.54 13.47 -19.97
CA SER A 149 11.16 12.91 -18.76
C SER A 149 12.46 13.61 -18.36
N LYS A 150 13.11 14.37 -19.27
CA LYS A 150 14.35 15.09 -19.00
C LYS A 150 14.13 16.47 -18.37
N ASN A 151 13.09 17.21 -18.82
CA ASN A 151 12.78 18.54 -18.31
C ASN A 151 11.67 18.54 -17.22
N LEU A 152 11.26 17.35 -16.76
CA LEU A 152 10.19 17.23 -15.77
C LEU A 152 10.56 17.90 -14.44
N SER A 153 11.85 17.88 -14.08
CA SER A 153 12.38 18.56 -12.89
C SER A 153 12.18 20.08 -12.91
N ASP A 154 12.13 20.70 -14.09
CA ASP A 154 11.91 22.16 -14.22
C ASP A 154 10.47 22.51 -13.83
N PHE A 155 9.54 21.57 -14.01
CA PHE A 155 8.12 21.73 -13.66
C PHE A 155 7.81 21.29 -12.23
N LEU A 156 8.37 20.18 -11.78
CA LEU A 156 7.95 19.52 -10.55
C LEU A 156 9.03 19.49 -9.45
N GLY A 157 10.27 19.89 -9.77
CA GLY A 157 11.39 19.76 -8.86
C GLY A 157 11.97 18.35 -8.83
N LYS A 158 12.59 17.97 -7.69
CA LYS A 158 13.18 16.64 -7.51
C LYS A 158 12.09 15.57 -7.41
N GLU A 159 12.42 14.37 -7.85
CA GLU A 159 11.57 13.20 -7.66
C GLU A 159 11.32 12.96 -6.17
N HIS A 160 10.07 12.69 -5.83
CA HIS A 160 9.66 12.45 -4.43
C HIS A 160 9.76 10.99 -4.03
N PHE A 161 9.56 10.09 -5.00
CA PHE A 161 9.51 8.66 -4.78
C PHE A 161 10.52 7.96 -5.66
N ASN A 162 11.40 7.20 -5.05
CA ASN A 162 12.23 6.22 -5.73
C ASN A 162 11.78 4.87 -5.18
N TYR A 163 11.14 4.05 -6.01
CA TYR A 163 10.93 2.66 -5.60
C TYR A 163 12.30 2.04 -5.29
N LEU A 164 12.41 1.46 -4.12
CA LEU A 164 13.59 0.66 -3.78
C LEU A 164 13.67 -0.46 -4.82
N MET A 165 14.55 -0.27 -5.77
CA MET A 165 14.84 -1.29 -6.80
C MET A 165 15.30 -2.56 -6.12
N ALA A 166 15.02 -3.70 -6.74
CA ALA A 166 15.60 -4.96 -6.31
C ALA A 166 17.13 -4.79 -6.11
N ASN A 167 17.67 -5.42 -5.09
CA ASN A 167 19.11 -5.40 -4.86
C ASN A 167 19.81 -5.85 -6.15
N LYS A 168 20.99 -5.32 -6.41
CA LYS A 168 21.75 -5.66 -7.62
C LYS A 168 22.45 -7.01 -7.51
N LYS A 169 22.57 -7.56 -6.31
CA LYS A 169 23.29 -8.80 -6.00
C LYS A 169 22.47 -9.62 -5.02
N ASP A 170 22.65 -10.91 -5.09
CA ASP A 170 22.19 -11.84 -4.07
C ASP A 170 23.01 -11.62 -2.81
N GLU A 171 22.36 -11.62 -1.65
CA GLU A 171 23.00 -11.28 -0.37
C GLU A 171 22.49 -12.18 0.76
N ILE A 172 23.39 -12.45 1.72
CA ILE A 172 23.05 -13.21 2.93
C ILE A 172 22.31 -12.31 3.89
N GLY A 173 21.23 -12.83 4.49
CA GLY A 173 20.46 -12.12 5.50
C GLY A 173 19.57 -11.01 4.96
N ILE A 174 19.50 -10.82 3.64
CA ILE A 174 18.66 -9.81 3.01
C ILE A 174 17.57 -10.47 2.18
N SER A 175 16.32 -10.16 2.49
CA SER A 175 15.16 -10.62 1.72
C SER A 175 14.20 -9.46 1.42
N ARG A 176 13.35 -9.64 0.43
CA ARG A 176 12.40 -8.62 0.02
C ARG A 176 10.96 -9.09 0.22
N GLY A 177 10.25 -8.35 1.07
CA GLY A 177 8.82 -8.50 1.29
C GLY A 177 8.00 -7.53 0.45
N LEU A 178 6.70 -7.73 0.51
CA LEU A 178 5.70 -6.89 -0.14
C LEU A 178 4.70 -6.40 0.90
N ALA A 179 4.46 -5.11 0.91
CA ALA A 179 3.48 -4.46 1.78
C ALA A 179 2.32 -3.90 0.98
N TRP A 180 1.17 -3.85 1.63
CA TRP A 180 0.04 -3.05 1.21
C TRP A 180 -0.07 -1.81 2.10
N THR A 181 -0.39 -0.67 1.51
CA THR A 181 -0.63 0.59 2.20
C THR A 181 -1.86 1.26 1.61
N GLN A 182 -2.46 2.22 2.32
CA GLN A 182 -3.59 3.00 1.82
C GLN A 182 -3.29 3.76 0.50
N VAL A 183 -2.02 3.95 0.19
CA VAL A 183 -1.57 4.62 -1.04
C VAL A 183 -1.11 3.65 -2.13
N GLY A 184 -1.26 2.34 -1.91
CA GLY A 184 -0.88 1.29 -2.87
C GLY A 184 0.12 0.29 -2.29
N GLY A 185 0.67 -0.57 -3.15
CA GLY A 185 1.70 -1.52 -2.75
C GLY A 185 3.08 -0.90 -2.61
N ASP A 186 3.92 -1.52 -1.77
CA ASP A 186 5.33 -1.17 -1.60
C ASP A 186 6.19 -2.42 -1.42
N THR A 187 7.51 -2.27 -1.55
CA THR A 187 8.46 -3.33 -1.23
C THR A 187 9.13 -3.05 0.11
N LEU A 188 9.31 -4.07 0.91
CA LEU A 188 10.02 -4.00 2.19
C LEU A 188 11.35 -4.76 2.06
N GLN A 189 12.46 -4.08 2.30
CA GLN A 189 13.73 -4.75 2.51
C GLN A 189 13.80 -5.21 3.97
N ILE A 190 14.16 -6.46 4.18
CA ILE A 190 14.38 -7.04 5.51
C ILE A 190 15.83 -7.43 5.59
N GLU A 191 16.52 -6.89 6.58
CA GLU A 191 17.93 -7.12 6.83
C GLU A 191 18.10 -7.88 8.14
N VAL A 192 18.86 -8.94 8.12
CA VAL A 192 19.14 -9.74 9.30
C VAL A 192 20.64 -9.89 9.48
N ASN A 193 21.09 -9.63 10.69
CA ASN A 193 22.46 -9.87 11.10
C ASN A 193 22.50 -10.85 12.27
N VAL A 194 23.50 -11.71 12.29
CA VAL A 194 23.79 -12.66 13.39
C VAL A 194 25.13 -12.26 13.99
N MET A 195 25.19 -12.18 15.30
CA MET A 195 26.39 -11.80 16.03
C MET A 195 26.52 -12.60 17.34
N PRO A 196 27.71 -12.80 17.88
CA PRO A 196 27.90 -13.41 19.21
C PRO A 196 27.07 -12.65 20.26
N GLY A 197 26.33 -13.40 21.09
CA GLY A 197 25.42 -12.80 22.05
C GLY A 197 24.90 -13.81 23.10
N LYS A 198 23.65 -13.64 23.52
CA LYS A 198 23.00 -14.44 24.55
C LYS A 198 21.69 -15.09 24.09
N GLY A 199 21.46 -15.14 22.78
CA GLY A 199 20.25 -15.71 22.19
C GLY A 199 19.09 -14.73 22.09
N GLU A 200 19.35 -13.43 22.05
CA GLU A 200 18.30 -12.40 21.94
C GLU A 200 17.84 -12.21 20.49
N LEU A 201 16.54 -12.03 20.31
CA LEU A 201 15.96 -11.56 19.04
C LEU A 201 15.68 -10.08 19.13
N MET A 202 16.48 -9.28 18.45
CA MET A 202 16.31 -7.83 18.36
C MET A 202 15.51 -7.44 17.12
N LEU A 203 14.51 -6.58 17.31
CA LEU A 203 13.63 -6.13 16.22
C LEU A 203 13.63 -4.61 16.15
N THR A 204 14.00 -4.04 14.99
CA THR A 204 14.03 -2.59 14.78
C THR A 204 13.39 -2.20 13.44
N GLY A 205 12.97 -0.93 13.31
CA GLY A 205 12.31 -0.40 12.10
C GLY A 205 10.86 0.04 12.34
N GLN A 206 10.49 0.37 13.58
CA GLN A 206 9.11 0.74 14.00
C GLN A 206 8.07 -0.32 13.63
N LEU A 207 8.36 -1.55 14.07
CA LEU A 207 7.47 -2.69 13.86
C LEU A 207 6.33 -2.65 14.88
N GLY A 208 5.11 -2.78 14.40
CA GLY A 208 3.92 -2.99 15.24
C GLY A 208 3.93 -4.37 15.90
N ASP A 209 3.00 -4.59 16.80
CA ASP A 209 3.02 -5.79 17.64
C ASP A 209 2.73 -7.06 16.84
N VAL A 210 1.83 -7.01 15.86
CA VAL A 210 1.54 -8.17 14.98
C VAL A 210 2.78 -8.58 14.19
N MET A 211 3.54 -7.61 13.69
CA MET A 211 4.78 -7.90 12.95
C MET A 211 5.88 -8.46 13.85
N LYS A 212 5.99 -8.01 15.11
CA LYS A 212 6.91 -8.57 16.11
C LYS A 212 6.56 -10.02 16.45
N GLU A 213 5.28 -10.32 16.67
CA GLU A 213 4.79 -11.69 16.89
C GLU A 213 5.09 -12.59 15.69
N SER A 214 4.91 -12.08 14.47
CA SER A 214 5.23 -12.79 13.25
C SER A 214 6.73 -13.12 13.14
N ALA A 215 7.62 -12.21 13.56
CA ALA A 215 9.06 -12.47 13.63
C ALA A 215 9.38 -13.56 14.67
N GLN A 216 8.72 -13.54 15.83
CA GLN A 216 8.87 -14.56 16.87
C GLN A 216 8.38 -15.94 16.39
N ALA A 217 7.27 -16.00 15.67
CA ALA A 217 6.78 -17.23 15.06
C ALA A 217 7.82 -17.77 14.03
N GLY A 218 8.39 -16.88 13.21
CA GLY A 218 9.40 -17.24 12.24
C GLY A 218 10.67 -17.85 12.86
N ILE A 219 11.23 -17.24 13.91
CA ILE A 219 12.41 -17.77 14.57
C ILE A 219 12.12 -19.08 15.32
N THR A 220 10.91 -19.21 15.89
CA THR A 220 10.50 -20.45 16.54
C THR A 220 10.42 -21.59 15.53
N TYR A 221 9.86 -21.35 14.37
CA TYR A 221 9.85 -22.34 13.28
C TYR A 221 11.27 -22.70 12.84
N ILE A 222 12.15 -21.73 12.62
CA ILE A 222 13.55 -22.00 12.23
C ILE A 222 14.26 -22.86 13.26
N ARG A 223 14.07 -22.61 14.56
CA ARG A 223 14.63 -23.45 15.64
C ARG A 223 14.12 -24.89 15.55
N SER A 224 12.87 -25.11 15.17
CA SER A 224 12.29 -26.45 15.05
C SER A 224 12.84 -27.27 13.88
N ILE A 225 13.38 -26.62 12.85
CA ILE A 225 13.96 -27.27 11.67
C ILE A 225 15.48 -27.11 11.59
N ALA A 226 16.12 -26.59 12.64
CA ALA A 226 17.54 -26.23 12.65
C ALA A 226 18.45 -27.45 12.32
N SER A 227 18.09 -28.62 12.81
CA SER A 227 18.83 -29.88 12.54
C SER A 227 18.86 -30.23 11.05
N ASP A 228 17.82 -29.90 10.28
CA ASP A 228 17.77 -30.19 8.84
C ASP A 228 18.81 -29.37 8.07
N TYR A 229 19.23 -28.24 8.66
CA TYR A 229 20.23 -27.33 8.14
C TYR A 229 21.61 -27.47 8.83
N LYS A 230 21.77 -28.46 9.72
CA LYS A 230 23.00 -28.71 10.50
C LYS A 230 23.39 -27.52 11.39
N VAL A 231 22.40 -26.85 11.95
CA VAL A 231 22.58 -25.79 12.94
C VAL A 231 22.36 -26.40 14.32
N GLU A 232 23.41 -26.33 15.15
CA GLU A 232 23.39 -26.88 16.50
C GLU A 232 22.52 -26.02 17.44
N PRO A 233 21.86 -26.63 18.43
CA PRO A 233 20.99 -25.91 19.37
C PRO A 233 21.69 -24.77 20.12
N GLU A 234 22.99 -24.93 20.42
CA GLU A 234 23.86 -23.98 21.11
C GLU A 234 23.97 -22.67 20.34
N PHE A 235 23.89 -22.72 18.99
CA PHE A 235 23.91 -21.55 18.14
C PHE A 235 22.91 -20.47 18.61
N PHE A 236 21.70 -20.87 18.96
CA PHE A 236 20.64 -19.95 19.39
C PHE A 236 20.80 -19.47 20.84
N GLN A 237 21.78 -19.95 21.57
CA GLN A 237 22.13 -19.49 22.92
C GLN A 237 23.35 -18.57 22.90
N GLU A 238 24.23 -18.74 21.93
CA GLU A 238 25.51 -18.05 21.82
C GLU A 238 25.49 -16.89 20.81
N ASN A 239 24.39 -16.75 20.05
CA ASN A 239 24.26 -15.71 19.04
C ASN A 239 22.97 -14.93 19.17
N ASP A 240 23.06 -13.61 19.08
CA ASP A 240 21.93 -12.72 18.93
C ASP A 240 21.57 -12.57 17.45
N ILE A 241 20.28 -12.44 17.17
CA ILE A 241 19.74 -12.23 15.83
C ILE A 241 19.04 -10.88 15.80
N HIS A 242 19.52 -10.00 14.93
CA HIS A 242 18.93 -8.66 14.76
C HIS A 242 18.22 -8.55 13.40
N VAL A 243 16.92 -8.37 13.45
CA VAL A 243 16.08 -8.11 12.27
C VAL A 243 15.82 -6.60 12.19
N HIS A 244 16.18 -5.99 11.09
CA HIS A 244 15.95 -4.58 10.81
C HIS A 244 15.13 -4.42 9.54
N ILE A 245 14.10 -3.56 9.60
CA ILE A 245 13.36 -3.15 8.40
C ILE A 245 13.58 -1.65 8.23
N PRO A 246 14.37 -1.23 7.21
CA PRO A 246 14.69 0.17 6.94
C PRO A 246 13.46 1.07 6.79
N GLU A 247 13.70 2.38 6.69
CA GLU A 247 12.66 3.43 6.69
C GLU A 247 11.94 3.54 8.05
N GLY A 248 12.72 3.73 9.12
CA GLY A 248 12.22 3.82 10.50
C GLY A 248 11.25 4.98 10.79
N ALA A 249 11.05 5.91 9.87
CA ALA A 249 10.04 6.97 10.00
C ALA A 249 8.61 6.50 9.66
N VAL A 250 8.46 5.33 9.03
CA VAL A 250 7.16 4.78 8.62
C VAL A 250 6.82 3.57 9.50
N PRO A 251 5.77 3.64 10.33
CA PRO A 251 5.30 2.48 11.08
C PRO A 251 4.90 1.34 10.15
N LYS A 252 5.27 0.12 10.53
CA LYS A 252 5.00 -1.09 9.75
C LYS A 252 4.35 -2.12 10.66
N ASP A 253 3.23 -2.68 10.22
CA ASP A 253 2.54 -3.71 10.96
C ASP A 253 1.89 -4.74 10.03
N GLY A 254 1.50 -5.89 10.62
CA GLY A 254 0.82 -6.97 9.93
C GLY A 254 1.65 -8.25 9.79
N PRO A 255 0.97 -9.41 9.65
CA PRO A 255 1.61 -10.73 9.66
C PRO A 255 2.23 -11.12 8.32
N SER A 256 1.90 -10.43 7.22
CA SER A 256 2.23 -10.86 5.85
C SER A 256 3.72 -10.79 5.48
N ALA A 257 4.56 -10.21 6.35
CA ALA A 257 6.02 -10.22 6.20
C ALA A 257 6.69 -11.45 6.87
N GLY A 258 5.92 -12.33 7.50
CA GLY A 258 6.43 -13.45 8.29
C GLY A 258 7.35 -14.37 7.53
N ILE A 259 6.94 -14.85 6.34
CA ILE A 259 7.79 -15.72 5.52
C ILE A 259 9.06 -15.00 5.04
N THR A 260 8.97 -13.69 4.81
CA THR A 260 10.12 -12.88 4.38
C THR A 260 11.14 -12.75 5.51
N MET A 261 10.68 -12.44 6.73
CA MET A 261 11.54 -12.37 7.91
C MET A 261 12.18 -13.73 8.21
N ALA A 262 11.39 -14.80 8.17
CA ALA A 262 11.90 -16.16 8.37
C ALA A 262 12.97 -16.53 7.33
N THR A 263 12.75 -16.18 6.06
CA THR A 263 13.74 -16.44 5.00
C THR A 263 15.03 -15.66 5.21
N ALA A 264 14.95 -14.38 5.60
CA ALA A 264 16.13 -13.57 5.89
C ALA A 264 16.90 -14.10 7.12
N MET A 265 16.18 -14.47 8.19
CA MET A 265 16.79 -15.06 9.39
C MET A 265 17.47 -16.40 9.06
N LEU A 266 16.78 -17.31 8.36
CA LEU A 266 17.36 -18.58 7.98
C LEU A 266 18.60 -18.38 7.10
N SER A 267 18.52 -17.48 6.11
CA SER A 267 19.65 -17.11 5.26
C SER A 267 20.87 -16.66 6.07
N ALA A 268 20.68 -15.77 7.04
CA ALA A 268 21.74 -15.27 7.91
C ALA A 268 22.35 -16.39 8.79
N ILE A 269 21.50 -17.27 9.32
CA ILE A 269 21.91 -18.40 10.19
C ILE A 269 22.76 -19.42 9.43
N ILE A 270 22.34 -19.78 8.21
CA ILE A 270 23.02 -20.85 7.43
C ILE A 270 24.05 -20.30 6.44
N GLY A 271 24.25 -18.98 6.36
CA GLY A 271 25.21 -18.34 5.46
C GLY A 271 24.90 -18.52 3.98
N ARG A 272 23.63 -18.63 3.58
CA ARG A 272 23.22 -18.77 2.17
C ARG A 272 22.54 -17.52 1.66
N GLU A 273 22.94 -17.08 0.47
CA GLU A 273 22.39 -15.91 -0.20
C GLU A 273 20.90 -16.07 -0.56
N VAL A 274 20.15 -15.00 -0.45
CA VAL A 274 18.78 -14.86 -0.98
C VAL A 274 18.85 -14.14 -2.31
N ARG A 275 18.14 -14.63 -3.30
CA ARG A 275 18.08 -14.02 -4.63
C ARG A 275 17.49 -12.62 -4.58
N ALA A 276 18.22 -11.67 -5.19
CA ALA A 276 17.84 -10.26 -5.26
C ALA A 276 16.59 -9.99 -6.13
N ASP A 277 16.30 -10.86 -7.09
CA ASP A 277 15.18 -10.72 -8.03
C ASP A 277 13.90 -11.45 -7.58
N VAL A 278 13.88 -11.94 -6.33
CA VAL A 278 12.74 -12.61 -5.71
C VAL A 278 12.16 -11.76 -4.59
N ALA A 279 10.85 -11.65 -4.54
CA ALA A 279 10.11 -11.12 -3.40
C ALA A 279 9.09 -12.14 -2.90
N MET A 280 8.65 -11.98 -1.67
CA MET A 280 7.68 -12.90 -1.08
C MET A 280 6.73 -12.19 -0.13
N THR A 281 5.58 -12.80 0.11
CA THR A 281 4.61 -12.35 1.10
C THR A 281 3.84 -13.55 1.64
N GLY A 282 3.52 -13.54 2.91
CA GLY A 282 2.76 -14.60 3.57
C GLY A 282 2.93 -14.55 5.08
N GLU A 283 1.90 -14.93 5.79
CA GLU A 283 1.96 -15.14 7.23
C GLU A 283 2.55 -16.51 7.50
N ILE A 284 3.53 -16.62 8.39
CA ILE A 284 4.15 -17.89 8.76
C ILE A 284 3.57 -18.41 10.07
N THR A 285 3.28 -19.72 10.11
CA THR A 285 2.87 -20.39 11.34
C THR A 285 4.06 -21.08 12.03
N LEU A 286 3.89 -21.49 13.28
CA LEU A 286 4.89 -22.28 14.04
C LEU A 286 5.23 -23.64 13.40
N ARG A 287 4.41 -24.09 12.45
CA ARG A 287 4.61 -25.34 11.69
C ARG A 287 5.16 -25.11 10.29
N GLY A 288 5.47 -23.86 9.93
CA GLY A 288 5.99 -23.51 8.62
C GLY A 288 4.93 -23.43 7.50
N HIS A 289 3.64 -23.49 7.84
CA HIS A 289 2.60 -23.20 6.84
C HIS A 289 2.58 -21.71 6.53
N VAL A 290 2.32 -21.38 5.28
CA VAL A 290 2.22 -20.00 4.83
C VAL A 290 0.76 -19.69 4.51
N LEU A 291 0.15 -18.85 5.34
CA LEU A 291 -1.25 -18.49 5.27
C LEU A 291 -1.51 -17.38 4.25
N PRO A 292 -2.74 -17.29 3.69
CA PRO A 292 -3.11 -16.29 2.70
C PRO A 292 -3.08 -14.86 3.28
N ILE A 293 -2.93 -13.89 2.38
CA ILE A 293 -2.77 -12.46 2.70
C ILE A 293 -3.73 -11.60 1.90
N GLY A 294 -4.01 -10.40 2.41
CA GLY A 294 -4.75 -9.36 1.71
C GLY A 294 -3.87 -8.48 0.81
N GLY A 295 -4.52 -7.71 -0.07
CA GLY A 295 -3.85 -6.72 -0.93
C GLY A 295 -2.87 -7.33 -1.95
N LEU A 296 -3.15 -8.53 -2.46
CA LEU A 296 -2.24 -9.22 -3.37
C LEU A 296 -2.02 -8.44 -4.67
N LYS A 297 -3.06 -7.84 -5.23
CA LYS A 297 -2.96 -7.03 -6.47
C LYS A 297 -1.95 -5.89 -6.31
N GLU A 298 -2.08 -5.12 -5.26
CA GLU A 298 -1.20 -3.98 -4.96
C GLU A 298 0.24 -4.43 -4.70
N LYS A 299 0.42 -5.53 -3.97
CA LYS A 299 1.73 -6.14 -3.70
C LYS A 299 2.42 -6.60 -4.99
N LEU A 300 1.70 -7.25 -5.89
CA LEU A 300 2.24 -7.68 -7.19
C LEU A 300 2.61 -6.49 -8.09
N LEU A 301 1.81 -5.42 -8.06
CA LEU A 301 2.13 -4.19 -8.76
C LEU A 301 3.42 -3.55 -8.23
N ALA A 302 3.58 -3.49 -6.91
CA ALA A 302 4.82 -2.99 -6.29
C ALA A 302 6.04 -3.82 -6.70
N ALA A 303 5.94 -5.14 -6.69
CA ALA A 303 6.99 -6.04 -7.16
C ALA A 303 7.36 -5.76 -8.64
N LYS A 304 6.36 -5.56 -9.49
CA LYS A 304 6.57 -5.20 -10.91
C LYS A 304 7.32 -3.88 -11.06
N TYR A 305 6.94 -2.84 -10.28
CA TYR A 305 7.63 -1.54 -10.32
C TYR A 305 9.06 -1.63 -9.79
N ALA A 306 9.30 -2.44 -8.77
CA ALA A 306 10.63 -2.72 -8.25
C ALA A 306 11.47 -3.63 -9.19
N LYS A 307 10.93 -4.06 -10.34
CA LYS A 307 11.57 -4.96 -11.32
C LYS A 307 11.92 -6.33 -10.74
N ILE A 308 11.15 -6.80 -9.79
CA ILE A 308 11.22 -8.16 -9.28
C ILE A 308 10.77 -9.14 -10.38
N LYS A 309 11.50 -10.23 -10.56
CA LYS A 309 11.20 -11.22 -11.59
C LYS A 309 10.29 -12.33 -11.11
N GLN A 310 10.37 -12.68 -9.82
CA GLN A 310 9.61 -13.77 -9.23
C GLN A 310 9.00 -13.34 -7.89
N VAL A 311 7.73 -13.62 -7.70
CA VAL A 311 7.04 -13.39 -6.44
C VAL A 311 6.51 -14.71 -5.90
N LEU A 312 6.87 -15.02 -4.64
CA LEU A 312 6.34 -16.17 -3.92
C LEU A 312 5.11 -15.70 -3.11
N VAL A 313 3.99 -16.36 -3.34
CA VAL A 313 2.71 -16.07 -2.68
C VAL A 313 2.14 -17.33 -2.05
N PRO A 314 1.31 -17.21 -1.01
CA PRO A 314 0.62 -18.36 -0.42
C PRO A 314 -0.23 -19.09 -1.46
N LYS A 315 -0.30 -20.41 -1.35
CA LYS A 315 -1.06 -21.27 -2.27
C LYS A 315 -2.54 -20.86 -2.36
N ASP A 316 -3.11 -20.50 -1.21
CA ASP A 316 -4.54 -20.18 -1.09
C ASP A 316 -4.88 -18.76 -1.59
N ASN A 317 -3.88 -17.95 -1.93
CA ASN A 317 -4.07 -16.69 -2.68
C ASN A 317 -4.14 -16.89 -4.20
N LYS A 318 -4.00 -18.12 -4.69
CA LYS A 318 -4.16 -18.41 -6.11
C LYS A 318 -5.64 -18.32 -6.47
N PRO A 319 -6.04 -17.57 -7.52
CA PRO A 319 -7.40 -17.52 -8.00
C PRO A 319 -7.88 -18.88 -8.53
#